data_d8c8adb78a5c8c094a95b95d1e7f3289
#
_entry.id   d8c8adb78a5c8c094a95b95d1e7f3289
#
_cell.length_a   1.000
_cell.length_b   1.000
_cell.length_c   1.000
_cell.angle_alpha   90.00
_cell.angle_beta   90.00
_cell.angle_gamma   90.00
#
_symmetry.space_group_name_H-M   'P 1'
#
loop_
_entity.id
_entity.type
_entity.pdbx_description
1 polymer ?
#
loop_
_entity_poly.entity_id
_entity_poly.type
_entity_poly.pdbx_seq_one_letter_code
_entity_poly.pdbx_strand_id
1 'polypeptide(L)'
;LITDASRRRLGIETGGLLCASVKAPWVELVPDALPLPPPVGLGASIGVPQNIFRARVADLRGDGDVVEAVVRLPHGGEWCAVRYRAEDPYCSGLREGDAVRVRFSASAVILSSLDPVA
;
A
#
# COMPACT_ATOMS: atom_id res chain seq x y z
N LEU A 1 -8.85 -3.91 4.39
CA LEU A 1 -10.12 -3.23 4.14
C LEU A 1 -10.35 -3.08 2.65
N ILE A 2 -11.49 -3.46 2.17
CA ILE A 2 -11.90 -3.38 0.76
C ILE A 2 -13.26 -2.70 0.65
N THR A 3 -13.61 -2.29 -0.57
CA THR A 3 -14.93 -1.75 -0.80
C THR A 3 -15.98 -2.86 -0.89
N ASP A 4 -17.20 -2.57 -0.48
CA ASP A 4 -18.31 -3.50 -0.57
C ASP A 4 -18.64 -3.87 -2.04
N ALA A 5 -18.47 -2.90 -2.94
CA ALA A 5 -18.65 -3.15 -4.38
C ALA A 5 -17.66 -4.19 -4.93
N SER A 6 -16.38 -4.13 -4.49
CA SER A 6 -15.39 -5.14 -4.88
C SER A 6 -15.76 -6.52 -4.34
N ARG A 7 -16.21 -6.58 -3.10
CA ARG A 7 -16.65 -7.84 -2.48
C ARG A 7 -17.80 -8.48 -3.27
N ARG A 8 -18.79 -7.70 -3.63
CA ARG A 8 -19.96 -8.18 -4.40
C ARG A 8 -19.58 -8.64 -5.79
N ARG A 9 -18.76 -7.85 -6.49
CA ARG A 9 -18.33 -8.15 -7.86
C ARG A 9 -17.61 -9.48 -7.96
N LEU A 10 -16.78 -9.80 -6.97
CA LEU A 10 -15.96 -11.02 -6.96
C LEU A 10 -16.67 -12.20 -6.31
N GLY A 11 -17.85 -12.00 -5.73
CA GLY A 11 -18.56 -13.07 -5.04
C GLY A 11 -17.79 -13.63 -3.85
N ILE A 12 -17.13 -12.75 -3.10
CA ILE A 12 -16.29 -13.15 -1.99
C ILE A 12 -17.13 -13.64 -0.82
N GLU A 13 -16.76 -14.82 -0.33
CA GLU A 13 -17.36 -15.43 0.85
C GLU A 13 -16.30 -15.60 1.94
N THR A 14 -16.75 -15.63 3.20
CA THR A 14 -15.89 -15.89 4.33
C THR A 14 -15.24 -17.27 4.18
N GLY A 15 -13.91 -17.33 4.35
CA GLY A 15 -13.12 -18.56 4.22
C GLY A 15 -12.58 -18.83 2.83
N GLY A 16 -12.96 -18.03 1.83
CA GLY A 16 -12.36 -18.12 0.49
C GLY A 16 -10.92 -17.61 0.46
N LEU A 17 -10.11 -18.15 -0.44
CA LEU A 17 -8.75 -17.72 -0.65
C LEU A 17 -8.70 -16.56 -1.65
N LEU A 18 -8.05 -15.46 -1.25
CA LEU A 18 -7.94 -14.26 -2.06
C LEU A 18 -6.51 -13.76 -2.11
N CYS A 19 -6.16 -13.15 -3.23
CA CYS A 19 -4.97 -12.34 -3.37
C CYS A 19 -5.38 -10.87 -3.42
N ALA A 20 -4.85 -10.07 -2.52
CA ALA A 20 -5.04 -8.63 -2.50
C ALA A 20 -3.80 -7.94 -3.04
N SER A 21 -3.99 -7.00 -3.96
CA SER A 21 -2.89 -6.22 -4.52
C SER A 21 -3.26 -4.75 -4.63
N VAL A 22 -2.26 -3.89 -4.62
CA VAL A 22 -2.40 -2.46 -4.83
C VAL A 22 -1.31 -2.03 -5.79
N LYS A 23 -1.66 -1.20 -6.79
CA LYS A 23 -0.66 -0.64 -7.71
C LYS A 23 0.34 0.20 -6.92
N ALA A 24 1.63 0.00 -7.17
CA ALA A 24 2.70 0.64 -6.42
C ALA A 24 2.60 2.18 -6.32
N PRO A 25 2.19 2.93 -7.36
CA PRO A 25 2.00 4.37 -7.24
C PRO A 25 0.90 4.80 -6.27
N TRP A 26 0.00 3.91 -5.90
CA TRP A 26 -1.09 4.18 -4.97
C TRP A 26 -0.74 3.81 -3.52
N VAL A 27 0.42 3.20 -3.31
CA VAL A 27 0.93 2.87 -1.99
C VAL A 27 1.73 4.07 -1.47
N GLU A 28 1.34 4.58 -0.33
CA GLU A 28 1.99 5.71 0.32
C GLU A 28 2.78 5.22 1.54
N LEU A 29 3.99 5.74 1.71
CA LEU A 29 4.79 5.53 2.91
C LEU A 29 4.75 6.79 3.76
N VAL A 30 4.42 6.63 5.03
CA VAL A 30 4.34 7.74 5.98
C VAL A 30 5.15 7.43 7.24
N PRO A 31 5.53 8.47 8.00
CA PRO A 31 6.28 8.26 9.24
C PRO A 31 5.54 7.35 10.21
N ASP A 32 6.29 6.50 10.92
CA ASP A 32 5.75 5.69 12.01
C ASP A 32 5.59 6.53 13.28
N ALA A 33 4.79 7.59 13.16
CA ALA A 33 4.53 8.54 14.23
C ALA A 33 3.13 9.11 14.08
N LEU A 34 2.53 9.55 15.17
CA LEU A 34 1.23 10.21 15.19
C LEU A 34 1.39 11.71 15.47
N PRO A 35 0.54 12.59 14.90
CA PRO A 35 -0.54 12.26 13.94
C PRO A 35 -0.01 11.92 12.57
N LEU A 36 -0.76 11.09 11.83
CA LEU A 36 -0.42 10.78 10.44
C LEU A 36 -0.75 11.98 9.54
N PRO A 37 0.09 12.25 8.52
CA PRO A 37 -0.22 13.28 7.54
C PRO A 37 -1.48 12.95 6.74
N PRO A 38 -2.21 13.95 6.22
CA PRO A 38 -3.37 13.68 5.37
C PRO A 38 -2.97 12.87 4.13
N PRO A 39 -3.86 11.98 3.62
CA PRO A 39 -3.60 11.28 2.37
C PRO A 39 -3.44 12.25 1.20
N VAL A 40 -2.50 11.93 0.29
CA VAL A 40 -2.22 12.73 -0.90
C VAL A 40 -2.13 11.85 -2.14
N GLY A 41 -2.32 12.44 -3.31
CA GLY A 41 -2.15 11.76 -4.59
C GLY A 41 -3.32 10.86 -4.97
N LEU A 42 -3.03 9.87 -5.81
CA LEU A 42 -4.04 8.94 -6.32
C LEU A 42 -4.66 8.13 -5.18
N GLY A 43 -5.97 8.03 -5.17
CA GLY A 43 -6.72 7.34 -4.14
C GLY A 43 -7.01 8.16 -2.89
N ALA A 44 -6.52 9.40 -2.80
CA ALA A 44 -6.84 10.32 -1.70
C ALA A 44 -8.22 10.91 -1.92
N SER A 45 -9.23 10.36 -1.25
CA SER A 45 -10.61 10.85 -1.30
C SER A 45 -11.12 11.07 0.11
N ILE A 46 -11.84 12.17 0.30
CA ILE A 46 -12.46 12.49 1.59
C ILE A 46 -13.51 11.42 1.91
N GLY A 47 -13.43 10.87 3.12
CA GLY A 47 -14.39 9.88 3.61
C GLY A 47 -14.12 8.44 3.15
N VAL A 48 -13.13 8.20 2.30
CA VAL A 48 -12.75 6.83 1.92
C VAL A 48 -11.86 6.23 3.02
N PRO A 49 -12.21 5.05 3.53
CA PRO A 49 -11.37 4.37 4.52
C PRO A 49 -9.97 4.09 3.98
N GLN A 50 -8.97 4.22 4.85
CA GLN A 50 -7.57 3.94 4.54
C GLN A 50 -7.12 2.66 5.23
N ASN A 51 -6.34 1.86 4.51
CA ASN A 51 -5.61 0.74 5.10
C ASN A 51 -4.24 1.26 5.55
N ILE A 52 -3.87 0.97 6.79
CA ILE A 52 -2.62 1.44 7.38
C ILE A 52 -1.95 0.28 8.11
N PHE A 53 -0.69 0.01 7.76
CA PHE A 53 0.08 -1.07 8.37
C PHE A 53 1.48 -0.59 8.73
N ARG A 54 2.00 -1.08 9.85
CA ARG A 54 3.41 -0.90 10.20
C ARG A 54 4.28 -1.80 9.33
N ALA A 55 5.42 -1.28 8.92
CA ALA A 55 6.36 -2.01 8.09
C ALA A 55 7.78 -1.48 8.28
N ARG A 56 8.76 -2.19 7.72
CA ARG A 56 10.14 -1.74 7.64
C ARG A 56 10.60 -1.73 6.21
N VAL A 57 11.41 -0.74 5.87
CA VAL A 57 12.01 -0.65 4.54
C VAL A 57 13.00 -1.81 4.38
N ALA A 58 12.73 -2.67 3.39
CA ALA A 58 13.57 -3.82 3.08
C ALA A 58 14.56 -3.55 1.96
N ASP A 59 14.17 -2.74 0.97
CA ASP A 59 15.01 -2.39 -0.15
C ASP A 59 14.59 -1.04 -0.73
N LEU A 60 15.55 -0.31 -1.27
CA LEU A 60 15.32 0.98 -1.93
C LEU A 60 16.04 0.97 -3.26
N ARG A 61 15.33 1.26 -4.32
CA ARG A 61 15.88 1.40 -5.67
C ARG A 61 15.56 2.78 -6.19
N GLY A 62 16.57 3.49 -6.65
CA GLY A 62 16.40 4.80 -7.24
C GLY A 62 16.78 4.77 -8.71
N ASP A 63 15.95 5.36 -9.55
CA ASP A 63 16.25 5.57 -10.96
C ASP A 63 15.81 6.97 -11.34
N GLY A 64 16.76 7.92 -11.36
CA GLY A 64 16.48 9.31 -11.67
C GLY A 64 15.48 9.94 -10.72
N ASP A 65 14.32 10.31 -11.24
CA ASP A 65 13.27 11.03 -10.50
C ASP A 65 12.36 10.13 -9.66
N VAL A 66 12.56 8.81 -9.73
CA VAL A 66 11.67 7.83 -9.11
C VAL A 66 12.39 7.05 -8.03
N VAL A 67 11.74 6.85 -6.90
CA VAL A 67 12.16 5.94 -5.84
C VAL A 67 11.18 4.78 -5.79
N GLU A 68 11.71 3.56 -5.85
CA GLU A 68 10.96 2.35 -5.60
C GLU A 68 11.37 1.79 -4.23
N ALA A 69 10.41 1.68 -3.33
CA ALA A 69 10.64 1.17 -1.99
C ALA A 69 9.91 -0.15 -1.79
N VAL A 70 10.63 -1.16 -1.34
CA VAL A 70 10.05 -2.43 -0.90
C VAL A 70 10.02 -2.42 0.61
N VAL A 71 8.85 -2.65 1.17
CA VAL A 71 8.65 -2.69 2.62
C VAL A 71 8.16 -4.07 3.03
N ARG A 72 8.60 -4.51 4.22
CA ARG A 72 8.23 -5.80 4.77
C ARG A 72 7.32 -5.62 5.97
N LEU A 73 6.19 -6.34 5.96
CA LEU A 73 5.28 -6.39 7.09
C LEU A 73 5.80 -7.35 8.17
N PRO A 74 5.38 -7.18 9.45
CA PRO A 74 5.79 -8.07 10.54
C PRO A 74 5.49 -9.54 10.29
N HIS A 75 4.50 -9.84 9.46
CA HIS A 75 4.07 -11.21 9.14
C HIS A 75 4.75 -11.79 7.90
N GLY A 76 5.73 -11.10 7.34
CA GLY A 76 6.51 -11.57 6.20
C GLY A 76 5.99 -11.16 4.83
N GLY A 77 4.86 -10.50 4.74
CA GLY A 77 4.36 -9.94 3.47
C GLY A 77 5.19 -8.73 3.03
N GLU A 78 5.29 -8.51 1.73
CA GLU A 78 6.00 -7.36 1.17
C GLU A 78 5.06 -6.51 0.33
N TRP A 79 5.29 -5.20 0.38
CA TRP A 79 4.60 -4.21 -0.45
C TRP A 79 5.62 -3.34 -1.15
N CYS A 80 5.28 -2.88 -2.34
CA CYS A 80 6.12 -1.99 -3.13
C CYS A 80 5.42 -0.65 -3.28
N ALA A 81 6.17 0.43 -3.10
CA ALA A 81 5.71 1.79 -3.35
C ALA A 81 6.62 2.44 -4.38
N VAL A 82 6.01 3.15 -5.33
CA VAL A 82 6.73 3.94 -6.34
C VAL A 82 6.35 5.39 -6.16
N ARG A 83 7.34 6.24 -5.87
CA ARG A 83 7.12 7.66 -5.60
C ARG A 83 8.07 8.52 -6.41
N TYR A 84 7.62 9.72 -6.79
CA TYR A 84 8.46 10.71 -7.42
C TYR A 84 9.20 11.53 -6.36
N ARG A 85 10.53 11.66 -6.52
CA ARG A 85 11.38 12.36 -5.54
C ARG A 85 10.92 13.79 -5.28
N ALA A 86 10.51 14.49 -6.34
CA ALA A 86 10.06 15.86 -6.21
C ALA A 86 8.76 16.03 -5.44
N GLU A 87 7.91 15.01 -5.44
CA GLU A 87 6.59 15.05 -4.81
C GLU A 87 6.57 14.42 -3.43
N ASP A 88 7.55 13.58 -3.11
CA ASP A 88 7.60 12.85 -1.86
C ASP A 88 8.99 12.88 -1.24
N PRO A 89 9.36 13.99 -0.59
CA PRO A 89 10.66 14.11 0.05
C PRO A 89 10.87 13.14 1.21
N TYR A 90 9.80 12.73 1.89
CA TYR A 90 9.91 11.74 2.96
C TYR A 90 10.41 10.40 2.42
N CYS A 91 9.80 9.89 1.36
CA CYS A 91 10.21 8.63 0.74
C CYS A 91 11.64 8.70 0.21
N SER A 92 12.04 9.85 -0.33
CA SER A 92 13.39 10.06 -0.86
C SER A 92 14.48 9.99 0.21
N GLY A 93 14.14 10.28 1.46
CA GLY A 93 15.07 10.27 2.60
C GLY A 93 15.12 8.96 3.36
N LEU A 94 14.35 7.95 2.97
CA LEU A 94 14.30 6.67 3.64
C LEU A 94 15.59 5.86 3.44
N ARG A 95 15.85 4.99 4.43
CA ARG A 95 16.96 4.03 4.39
C ARG A 95 16.44 2.64 4.72
N GLU A 96 17.17 1.61 4.29
CA GLU A 96 16.87 0.24 4.68
C GLU A 96 16.82 0.11 6.20
N GLY A 97 15.83 -0.60 6.71
CA GLY A 97 15.60 -0.80 8.13
C GLY A 97 14.72 0.25 8.78
N ASP A 98 14.43 1.36 8.11
CA ASP A 98 13.56 2.40 8.67
C ASP A 98 12.16 1.86 8.93
N ALA A 99 11.60 2.24 10.10
CA ALA A 99 10.23 1.96 10.44
C ALA A 99 9.31 2.97 9.73
N VAL A 100 8.31 2.46 9.03
CA VAL A 100 7.34 3.27 8.31
C VAL A 100 5.95 2.71 8.50
N ARG A 101 4.94 3.46 8.08
CA ARG A 101 3.60 2.94 7.89
C ARG A 101 3.27 2.95 6.41
N VAL A 102 2.68 1.86 5.94
CA VAL A 102 2.13 1.72 4.59
C VAL A 102 0.69 2.15 4.64
N ARG A 103 0.30 3.03 3.74
CA ARG A 103 -1.07 3.54 3.66
C ARG A 103 -1.59 3.51 2.24
N PHE A 104 -2.82 3.04 2.06
CA PHE A 104 -3.51 3.09 0.77
C PHE A 104 -5.02 3.09 0.99
N SER A 105 -5.75 3.70 0.05
CA SER A 105 -7.20 3.74 0.07
C SER A 105 -7.80 2.35 -0.11
N ALA A 106 -8.91 2.07 0.57
CA ALA A 106 -9.67 0.84 0.36
C ALA A 106 -10.14 0.69 -1.10
N SER A 107 -10.36 1.79 -1.80
CA SER A 107 -10.76 1.80 -3.22
C SER A 107 -9.61 1.40 -4.16
N ALA A 108 -8.36 1.44 -3.68
CA ALA A 108 -7.19 1.07 -4.47
C ALA A 108 -6.89 -0.43 -4.45
N VAL A 109 -7.55 -1.21 -3.59
CA VAL A 109 -7.29 -2.64 -3.45
C VAL A 109 -7.89 -3.41 -4.62
N ILE A 110 -7.07 -4.25 -5.25
CA ILE A 110 -7.48 -5.16 -6.31
C ILE A 110 -7.48 -6.57 -5.72
N LEU A 111 -8.59 -7.26 -5.85
CA LEU A 111 -8.75 -8.62 -5.36
C LEU A 111 -8.81 -9.62 -6.51
N SER A 112 -8.15 -10.74 -6.33
CA SER A 112 -8.21 -11.88 -7.24
C SER A 112 -8.44 -13.15 -6.44
N SER A 113 -9.33 -14.02 -6.91
CA SER A 113 -9.54 -15.31 -6.28
C SER A 113 -8.35 -16.22 -6.55
N LEU A 114 -7.88 -16.93 -5.52
CA LEU A 114 -6.88 -17.97 -5.63
C LEU A 114 -7.50 -19.36 -5.75
N ASP A 115 -8.83 -19.45 -5.64
CA ASP A 115 -9.52 -20.72 -5.78
C ASP A 115 -9.49 -21.17 -7.25
N PRO A 116 -9.31 -22.49 -7.51
CA PRO A 116 -9.34 -22.99 -8.86
C PRO A 116 -10.67 -22.69 -9.53
N VAL A 117 -10.62 -22.23 -10.77
CA VAL A 117 -11.82 -22.09 -11.58
C VAL A 117 -12.25 -23.48 -12.02
N ALA A 118 -13.43 -23.84 -11.59
CA ALA A 118 -14.01 -25.14 -11.98
C ALA A 118 -14.47 -25.13 -13.42
#